data_ebd6c89918cad51d884bf43a23254b84
#
_entry.id   ebd6c89918cad51d884bf43a23254b84
#
_cell.length_a   1.000
_cell.length_b   1.000
_cell.length_c   1.000
_cell.angle_alpha   90.00
_cell.angle_beta   90.00
_cell.angle_gamma   90.00
#
_symmetry.space_group_name_H-M   'P 1'
#
loop_
_entity.id
_entity.type
_entity.pdbx_description
1 polymer ?
#
loop_
_entity_poly.entity_id
_entity_poly.type
_entity_poly.pdbx_seq_one_letter_code
_entity_poly.pdbx_strand_id
1 'polypeptide(L)'
;MIQARPEARWALWCGVLGALVTAALSVKGIFSSGSSTAALGFITLPLVAVLAAIPVAAWGAALGHVVLRWRGKVQSPPMVLVAALAVAAALPVAVGVEVVHGLRLEAAVRDVRDMDVAQLGRAFEDSPFRQDRYFLGAIAQNPAAQGYVLGRIAALRAPELYEPMGSLWDVMGDNRKGLAVIRLVARHPNTDSVILARLAAEPNAQVAVHELAANPRTPMPVLERWFNSTDYLVEWGLALNPNTPQRVLARLAASGNLYARMNLTANKATPREILERLAQDADESVARNARHAIERRRGP
;
A
#
# COMPACT_ATOMS: atom_id res chain seq x y z
N MET A 1 -7.03 -48.28 24.78
CA MET A 1 -8.00 -47.37 24.12
C MET A 1 -8.35 -46.27 25.11
N ILE A 2 -7.81 -45.06 24.91
CA ILE A 2 -8.14 -43.91 25.74
C ILE A 2 -9.53 -43.42 25.27
N GLN A 3 -10.55 -43.71 26.09
CA GLN A 3 -11.88 -43.16 25.85
C GLN A 3 -11.80 -41.64 26.05
N ALA A 4 -11.85 -40.91 24.94
CA ALA A 4 -11.91 -39.42 24.98
C ALA A 4 -13.08 -38.98 25.86
N ARG A 5 -12.82 -38.07 26.79
CA ARG A 5 -13.84 -37.49 27.67
C ARG A 5 -15.00 -36.94 26.84
N PRO A 6 -16.26 -37.12 27.25
CA PRO A 6 -17.41 -36.69 26.45
C PRO A 6 -17.40 -35.23 26.09
N GLU A 7 -16.83 -34.37 26.95
CA GLU A 7 -16.64 -32.92 26.69
C GLU A 7 -15.72 -32.66 25.48
N ALA A 8 -14.62 -33.45 25.36
CA ALA A 8 -13.68 -33.33 24.25
C ALA A 8 -14.32 -33.75 22.91
N ARG A 9 -15.26 -34.70 22.92
CA ARG A 9 -16.01 -35.08 21.70
C ARG A 9 -16.96 -33.99 21.26
N TRP A 10 -17.65 -33.34 22.19
CA TRP A 10 -18.53 -32.20 21.88
C TRP A 10 -17.73 -30.98 21.34
N ALA A 11 -16.61 -30.65 21.96
CA ALA A 11 -15.72 -29.59 21.49
C ALA A 11 -15.20 -29.87 20.06
N LEU A 12 -14.81 -31.11 19.77
CA LEU A 12 -14.33 -31.53 18.46
C LEU A 12 -15.43 -31.37 17.39
N TRP A 13 -16.64 -31.86 17.65
CA TRP A 13 -17.76 -31.77 16.71
C TRP A 13 -18.19 -30.35 16.45
N CYS A 14 -18.29 -29.52 17.48
CA CYS A 14 -18.62 -28.10 17.33
C CYS A 14 -17.52 -27.35 16.56
N GLY A 15 -16.26 -27.64 16.82
CA GLY A 15 -15.13 -27.06 16.10
C GLY A 15 -15.14 -27.41 14.60
N VAL A 16 -15.37 -28.70 14.28
CA VAL A 16 -15.48 -29.16 12.88
C VAL A 16 -16.66 -28.50 12.17
N LEU A 17 -17.83 -28.43 12.82
CA LEU A 17 -19.00 -27.79 12.23
C LEU A 17 -18.75 -26.29 11.98
N GLY A 18 -18.14 -25.58 12.94
CA GLY A 18 -17.78 -24.19 12.79
C GLY A 18 -16.82 -23.94 11.64
N ALA A 19 -15.78 -24.77 11.50
CA ALA A 19 -14.83 -24.71 10.40
C ALA A 19 -15.50 -24.93 9.04
N LEU A 20 -16.41 -25.90 8.94
CA LEU A 20 -17.16 -26.19 7.71
C LEU A 20 -18.08 -25.04 7.30
N VAL A 21 -18.80 -24.44 8.25
CA VAL A 21 -19.69 -23.29 7.99
C VAL A 21 -18.87 -22.07 7.52
N THR A 22 -17.75 -21.79 8.19
CA THR A 22 -16.87 -20.68 7.83
C THR A 22 -16.25 -20.87 6.44
N ALA A 23 -15.80 -22.10 6.13
CA ALA A 23 -15.29 -22.44 4.81
C ALA A 23 -16.36 -22.25 3.72
N ALA A 24 -17.58 -22.72 3.95
CA ALA A 24 -18.69 -22.57 2.99
C ALA A 24 -19.04 -21.11 2.72
N LEU A 25 -19.10 -20.26 3.76
CA LEU A 25 -19.37 -18.83 3.62
C LEU A 25 -18.25 -18.09 2.88
N SER A 26 -16.99 -18.44 3.15
CA SER A 26 -15.82 -17.87 2.49
C SER A 26 -15.74 -18.25 1.01
N VAL A 27 -16.02 -19.52 0.68
CA VAL A 27 -16.09 -20.00 -0.71
C VAL A 27 -17.15 -19.23 -1.48
N LYS A 28 -18.36 -19.06 -0.91
CA LYS A 28 -19.42 -18.27 -1.54
C LYS A 28 -19.00 -16.82 -1.81
N GLY A 29 -18.32 -16.17 -0.87
CA GLY A 29 -17.77 -14.81 -1.03
C GLY A 29 -16.73 -14.70 -2.14
N ILE A 30 -15.83 -15.70 -2.25
CA ILE A 30 -14.79 -15.76 -3.28
C ILE A 30 -15.40 -15.91 -4.69
N PHE A 31 -16.36 -16.82 -4.86
CA PHE A 31 -16.99 -17.03 -6.17
C PHE A 31 -17.93 -15.90 -6.61
N SER A 32 -18.43 -15.08 -5.67
CA SER A 32 -19.28 -13.93 -6.00
C SER A 32 -18.50 -12.66 -6.35
N SER A 33 -17.20 -12.58 -6.02
CA SER A 33 -16.42 -11.34 -6.16
C SER A 33 -15.78 -11.12 -7.53
N GLY A 34 -15.75 -12.10 -8.44
CA GLY A 34 -15.23 -11.94 -9.81
C GLY A 34 -13.81 -11.34 -9.94
N SER A 35 -13.06 -11.23 -8.83
CA SER A 35 -11.77 -10.57 -8.77
C SER A 35 -10.63 -11.56 -8.44
N SER A 36 -9.39 -11.17 -8.77
CA SER A 36 -8.15 -11.90 -8.48
C SER A 36 -7.88 -12.21 -6.98
N THR A 37 -8.73 -11.72 -6.08
CA THR A 37 -8.79 -12.08 -4.65
C THR A 37 -9.13 -13.55 -4.39
N ALA A 38 -9.62 -14.27 -5.39
CA ALA A 38 -9.89 -15.70 -5.28
C ALA A 38 -8.65 -16.53 -4.85
N ALA A 39 -7.46 -16.18 -5.38
CA ALA A 39 -6.21 -16.90 -5.04
C ALA A 39 -5.80 -16.71 -3.57
N LEU A 40 -5.98 -15.51 -3.01
CA LEU A 40 -5.73 -15.23 -1.59
C LEU A 40 -6.72 -15.96 -0.68
N GLY A 41 -7.97 -16.09 -1.12
CA GLY A 41 -8.97 -16.88 -0.41
C GLY A 41 -8.54 -18.32 -0.16
N PHE A 42 -7.85 -18.96 -1.10
CA PHE A 42 -7.36 -20.33 -0.94
C PHE A 42 -6.26 -20.47 0.13
N ILE A 43 -5.44 -19.43 0.35
CA ILE A 43 -4.36 -19.46 1.35
C ILE A 43 -4.88 -19.04 2.73
N THR A 44 -5.77 -18.05 2.80
CA THR A 44 -6.30 -17.53 4.08
C THR A 44 -7.47 -18.34 4.62
N LEU A 45 -8.20 -19.03 3.74
CA LEU A 45 -9.39 -19.81 4.10
C LEU A 45 -9.10 -20.87 5.18
N PRO A 46 -8.04 -21.69 5.12
CA PRO A 46 -7.71 -22.64 6.18
C PRO A 46 -7.40 -21.93 7.50
N LEU A 47 -6.68 -20.81 7.46
CA LEU A 47 -6.32 -20.06 8.66
C LEU A 47 -7.55 -19.43 9.32
N VAL A 48 -8.43 -18.80 8.54
CA VAL A 48 -9.69 -18.23 9.03
C VAL A 48 -10.62 -19.31 9.57
N ALA A 49 -10.69 -20.47 8.91
CA ALA A 49 -11.49 -21.60 9.37
C ALA A 49 -10.96 -22.14 10.70
N VAL A 50 -9.65 -22.26 10.89
CA VAL A 50 -9.03 -22.70 12.16
C VAL A 50 -9.30 -21.67 13.26
N LEU A 51 -9.12 -20.38 13.00
CA LEU A 51 -9.38 -19.31 13.96
C LEU A 51 -10.85 -19.22 14.37
N ALA A 52 -11.78 -19.47 13.44
CA ALA A 52 -13.20 -19.53 13.73
C ALA A 52 -13.62 -20.83 14.47
N ALA A 53 -12.90 -21.92 14.25
CA ALA A 53 -13.18 -23.19 14.94
C ALA A 53 -12.85 -23.14 16.44
N ILE A 54 -11.87 -22.35 16.86
CA ILE A 54 -11.45 -22.25 18.27
C ILE A 54 -12.58 -21.72 19.17
N PRO A 55 -13.25 -20.59 18.89
CA PRO A 55 -14.38 -20.11 19.68
C PRO A 55 -15.55 -21.11 19.71
N VAL A 56 -15.88 -21.70 18.55
CA VAL A 56 -16.98 -22.66 18.45
C VAL A 56 -16.70 -23.92 19.25
N ALA A 57 -15.44 -24.41 19.24
CA ALA A 57 -15.02 -25.51 20.09
C ALA A 57 -15.09 -25.16 21.59
N ALA A 58 -14.68 -23.92 21.96
CA ALA A 58 -14.79 -23.45 23.34
C ALA A 58 -16.26 -23.35 23.81
N TRP A 59 -17.18 -22.86 22.96
CA TRP A 59 -18.63 -22.86 23.22
C TRP A 59 -19.18 -24.29 23.36
N GLY A 60 -18.77 -25.19 22.47
CA GLY A 60 -19.17 -26.60 22.55
C GLY A 60 -18.70 -27.27 23.83
N ALA A 61 -17.45 -27.01 24.24
CA ALA A 61 -16.93 -27.50 25.50
C ALA A 61 -17.68 -26.92 26.71
N ALA A 62 -17.98 -25.63 26.71
CA ALA A 62 -18.74 -24.96 27.78
C ALA A 62 -20.16 -25.51 27.89
N LEU A 63 -20.88 -25.67 26.77
CA LEU A 63 -22.21 -26.25 26.71
C LEU A 63 -22.20 -27.70 27.21
N GLY A 64 -21.22 -28.50 26.72
CA GLY A 64 -21.06 -29.89 27.18
C GLY A 64 -20.81 -29.97 28.70
N HIS A 65 -20.02 -29.02 29.24
CA HIS A 65 -19.77 -28.90 30.66
C HIS A 65 -21.02 -28.57 31.47
N VAL A 66 -21.84 -27.64 31.01
CA VAL A 66 -23.14 -27.29 31.63
C VAL A 66 -24.06 -28.52 31.68
N VAL A 67 -24.20 -29.23 30.55
CA VAL A 67 -25.07 -30.42 30.47
C VAL A 67 -24.58 -31.54 31.37
N LEU A 68 -23.25 -31.78 31.46
CA LEU A 68 -22.68 -32.80 32.32
C LEU A 68 -22.80 -32.44 33.80
N ARG A 69 -22.67 -31.19 34.15
CA ARG A 69 -22.90 -30.68 35.51
C ARG A 69 -24.38 -30.82 35.90
N TRP A 70 -25.30 -30.47 35.03
CA TRP A 70 -26.74 -30.62 35.26
C TRP A 70 -27.11 -32.10 35.48
N ARG A 71 -26.41 -33.01 34.81
CA ARG A 71 -26.53 -34.46 35.02
C ARG A 71 -25.77 -35.00 36.21
N GLY A 72 -25.16 -34.15 37.05
CA GLY A 72 -24.39 -34.56 38.24
C GLY A 72 -23.09 -35.31 37.96
N LYS A 73 -22.59 -35.28 36.70
CA LYS A 73 -21.40 -36.06 36.28
C LYS A 73 -20.06 -35.32 36.44
N VAL A 74 -20.08 -34.00 36.68
CA VAL A 74 -18.86 -33.17 36.82
C VAL A 74 -19.06 -32.10 37.89
N GLN A 75 -18.10 -32.01 38.81
CA GLN A 75 -18.03 -30.93 39.81
C GLN A 75 -16.86 -30.00 39.46
N SER A 76 -17.13 -28.91 38.74
CA SER A 76 -16.12 -27.89 38.42
C SER A 76 -16.51 -26.51 38.96
N PRO A 77 -15.55 -25.68 39.31
CA PRO A 77 -15.84 -24.32 39.75
C PRO A 77 -16.59 -23.52 38.64
N PRO A 78 -17.64 -22.76 38.95
CA PRO A 78 -18.38 -21.98 37.95
C PRO A 78 -17.51 -20.92 37.25
N MET A 79 -16.41 -20.49 37.87
CA MET A 79 -15.48 -19.52 37.28
C MET A 79 -14.79 -20.01 36.02
N VAL A 80 -14.45 -21.28 35.89
CA VAL A 80 -13.83 -21.85 34.66
C VAL A 80 -14.80 -21.79 33.50
N LEU A 81 -16.07 -22.06 33.76
CA LEU A 81 -17.11 -21.97 32.74
C LEU A 81 -17.33 -20.50 32.29
N VAL A 82 -17.39 -19.57 33.21
CA VAL A 82 -17.55 -18.15 32.93
C VAL A 82 -16.36 -17.63 32.10
N ALA A 83 -15.14 -17.98 32.48
CA ALA A 83 -13.95 -17.59 31.75
C ALA A 83 -13.94 -18.17 30.30
N ALA A 84 -14.28 -19.45 30.14
CA ALA A 84 -14.37 -20.08 28.83
C ALA A 84 -15.43 -19.44 27.93
N LEU A 85 -16.60 -19.09 28.47
CA LEU A 85 -17.66 -18.39 27.76
C LEU A 85 -17.27 -16.96 27.40
N ALA A 86 -16.58 -16.24 28.31
CA ALA A 86 -16.08 -14.88 28.04
C ALA A 86 -15.06 -14.86 26.87
N VAL A 87 -14.10 -15.78 26.88
CA VAL A 87 -13.12 -15.90 25.78
C VAL A 87 -13.82 -16.30 24.49
N ALA A 88 -14.74 -17.26 24.54
CA ALA A 88 -15.47 -17.71 23.36
C ALA A 88 -16.39 -16.62 22.75
N ALA A 89 -16.85 -15.67 23.55
CA ALA A 89 -17.64 -14.52 23.09
C ALA A 89 -16.76 -13.37 22.58
N ALA A 90 -15.66 -13.05 23.27
CA ALA A 90 -14.80 -11.92 22.96
C ALA A 90 -14.05 -12.10 21.62
N LEU A 91 -13.58 -13.30 21.30
CA LEU A 91 -12.78 -13.55 20.13
C LEU A 91 -13.55 -13.36 18.79
N PRO A 92 -14.79 -13.91 18.61
CA PRO A 92 -15.58 -13.64 17.41
C PRO A 92 -15.97 -12.18 17.24
N VAL A 93 -16.21 -11.47 18.34
CA VAL A 93 -16.51 -10.04 18.29
C VAL A 93 -15.28 -9.25 17.83
N ALA A 94 -14.11 -9.52 18.40
CA ALA A 94 -12.87 -8.85 18.00
C ALA A 94 -12.54 -9.12 16.52
N VAL A 95 -12.59 -10.36 16.07
CA VAL A 95 -12.36 -10.73 14.66
C VAL A 95 -13.43 -10.09 13.76
N GLY A 96 -14.69 -10.08 14.17
CA GLY A 96 -15.78 -9.45 13.41
C GLY A 96 -15.57 -7.95 13.25
N VAL A 97 -15.11 -7.26 14.29
CA VAL A 97 -14.79 -5.82 14.24
C VAL A 97 -13.66 -5.55 13.24
N GLU A 98 -12.56 -6.32 13.28
CA GLU A 98 -11.44 -6.17 12.36
C GLU A 98 -11.83 -6.47 10.90
N VAL A 99 -12.62 -7.51 10.67
CA VAL A 99 -13.12 -7.83 9.32
C VAL A 99 -14.00 -6.69 8.78
N VAL A 100 -14.95 -6.20 9.59
CA VAL A 100 -15.81 -5.08 9.18
C VAL A 100 -15.01 -3.80 8.94
N HIS A 101 -14.01 -3.52 9.79
CA HIS A 101 -13.10 -2.39 9.60
C HIS A 101 -12.32 -2.51 8.28
N GLY A 102 -11.73 -3.66 8.00
CA GLY A 102 -11.03 -3.93 6.74
C GLY A 102 -11.90 -3.77 5.50
N LEU A 103 -13.14 -4.31 5.54
CA LEU A 103 -14.09 -4.17 4.42
C LEU A 103 -14.51 -2.70 4.20
N ARG A 104 -14.70 -1.94 5.27
CA ARG A 104 -15.01 -0.50 5.18
C ARG A 104 -13.84 0.30 4.63
N LEU A 105 -12.62 -0.01 5.05
CA LEU A 105 -11.40 0.60 4.53
C LEU A 105 -11.26 0.30 3.02
N GLU A 106 -11.44 -0.96 2.60
CA GLU A 106 -11.36 -1.35 1.19
C GLU A 106 -12.40 -0.61 0.34
N ALA A 107 -13.63 -0.49 0.83
CA ALA A 107 -14.67 0.30 0.16
C ALA A 107 -14.25 1.78 0.04
N ALA A 108 -13.80 2.40 1.13
CA ALA A 108 -13.35 3.78 1.14
C ALA A 108 -12.17 4.02 0.18
N VAL A 109 -11.19 3.10 0.12
CA VAL A 109 -10.05 3.15 -0.82
C VAL A 109 -10.52 3.05 -2.28
N ARG A 110 -11.54 2.24 -2.55
CA ARG A 110 -12.13 2.12 -3.89
C ARG A 110 -12.85 3.38 -4.31
N ASP A 111 -13.72 3.89 -3.44
CA ASP A 111 -14.55 5.08 -3.70
C ASP A 111 -13.70 6.33 -4.00
N VAL A 112 -12.57 6.48 -3.27
CA VAL A 112 -11.64 7.60 -3.46
C VAL A 112 -11.12 7.71 -4.91
N ARG A 113 -11.03 6.63 -5.66
CA ARG A 113 -10.45 6.64 -7.03
C ARG A 113 -11.24 7.48 -8.02
N ASP A 114 -12.55 7.54 -7.86
CA ASP A 114 -13.47 8.20 -8.79
C ASP A 114 -13.98 9.54 -8.23
N MET A 115 -13.48 9.97 -7.07
CA MET A 115 -13.88 11.23 -6.42
C MET A 115 -13.32 12.45 -7.15
N ASP A 116 -14.14 13.50 -7.23
CA ASP A 116 -13.71 14.83 -7.64
C ASP A 116 -12.97 15.59 -6.51
N VAL A 117 -12.47 16.79 -6.83
CA VAL A 117 -11.71 17.63 -5.90
C VAL A 117 -12.48 17.91 -4.59
N ALA A 118 -13.77 18.25 -4.70
CA ALA A 118 -14.58 18.63 -3.54
C ALA A 118 -14.90 17.39 -2.68
N GLN A 119 -15.13 16.26 -3.32
CA GLN A 119 -15.37 14.98 -2.67
C GLN A 119 -14.11 14.49 -1.92
N LEU A 120 -12.92 14.62 -2.55
CA LEU A 120 -11.64 14.27 -1.92
C LEU A 120 -11.36 15.11 -0.67
N GLY A 121 -11.64 16.42 -0.72
CA GLY A 121 -11.51 17.28 0.45
C GLY A 121 -12.37 16.81 1.62
N ARG A 122 -13.65 16.55 1.37
CA ARG A 122 -14.59 16.04 2.38
C ARG A 122 -14.20 14.64 2.86
N ALA A 123 -13.85 13.73 1.94
CA ALA A 123 -13.42 12.39 2.29
C ALA A 123 -12.21 12.39 3.21
N PHE A 124 -11.24 13.29 2.99
CA PHE A 124 -10.09 13.43 3.87
C PHE A 124 -10.47 13.95 5.27
N GLU A 125 -11.38 14.95 5.37
CA GLU A 125 -11.75 15.57 6.65
C GLU A 125 -12.69 14.67 7.49
N ASP A 126 -13.65 14.02 6.83
CA ASP A 126 -14.77 13.34 7.51
C ASP A 126 -14.53 11.83 7.69
N SER A 127 -13.56 11.25 6.98
CA SER A 127 -13.32 9.81 7.04
C SER A 127 -12.72 9.37 8.38
N PRO A 128 -13.20 8.26 8.95
CA PRO A 128 -12.54 7.60 10.06
C PRO A 128 -11.14 7.06 9.69
N PHE A 129 -10.85 6.92 8.39
CA PHE A 129 -9.58 6.40 7.84
C PHE A 129 -8.55 7.50 7.52
N ARG A 130 -8.80 8.76 7.93
CA ARG A 130 -7.93 9.91 7.61
C ARG A 130 -6.47 9.80 8.09
N GLN A 131 -6.14 8.78 8.87
CA GLN A 131 -4.77 8.46 9.30
C GLN A 131 -4.28 7.13 8.72
N ASP A 132 -5.16 6.39 8.05
CA ASP A 132 -4.80 5.11 7.45
C ASP A 132 -3.97 5.33 6.17
N ARG A 133 -2.79 4.70 6.10
CA ARG A 133 -1.85 4.87 4.98
C ARG A 133 -2.39 4.40 3.63
N TYR A 134 -3.25 3.39 3.59
CA TYR A 134 -3.84 2.89 2.33
C TYR A 134 -4.88 3.85 1.80
N PHE A 135 -5.70 4.42 2.69
CA PHE A 135 -6.66 5.46 2.35
C PHE A 135 -5.96 6.73 1.86
N LEU A 136 -4.94 7.19 2.60
CA LEU A 136 -4.13 8.36 2.22
C LEU A 136 -3.36 8.13 0.91
N GLY A 137 -2.86 6.90 0.70
CA GLY A 137 -2.23 6.51 -0.55
C GLY A 137 -3.19 6.52 -1.74
N ALA A 138 -4.43 6.10 -1.55
CA ALA A 138 -5.47 6.17 -2.58
C ALA A 138 -5.79 7.63 -2.95
N ILE A 139 -5.94 8.52 -1.95
CA ILE A 139 -6.09 9.96 -2.18
C ILE A 139 -4.90 10.52 -2.98
N ALA A 140 -3.67 10.21 -2.56
CA ALA A 140 -2.47 10.70 -3.22
C ALA A 140 -2.24 10.12 -4.64
N GLN A 141 -2.96 9.08 -5.03
CA GLN A 141 -2.97 8.52 -6.38
C GLN A 141 -4.10 9.07 -7.26
N ASN A 142 -5.12 9.68 -6.68
CA ASN A 142 -6.23 10.24 -7.46
C ASN A 142 -5.75 11.48 -8.23
N PRO A 143 -5.87 11.52 -9.57
CA PRO A 143 -5.42 12.67 -10.38
C PRO A 143 -6.09 14.00 -10.02
N ALA A 144 -7.29 13.96 -9.43
CA ALA A 144 -8.02 15.16 -8.99
C ALA A 144 -7.50 15.70 -7.64
N ALA A 145 -6.62 14.98 -6.92
CA ALA A 145 -6.08 15.48 -5.66
C ALA A 145 -5.33 16.79 -5.87
N GLN A 146 -5.67 17.80 -5.08
CA GLN A 146 -5.05 19.13 -5.16
C GLN A 146 -4.06 19.37 -4.02
N GLY A 147 -3.22 20.40 -4.19
CA GLY A 147 -2.17 20.79 -3.25
C GLY A 147 -2.65 20.90 -1.80
N TYR A 148 -3.87 21.38 -1.57
CA TYR A 148 -4.45 21.46 -0.23
C TYR A 148 -4.48 20.08 0.47
N VAL A 149 -5.10 19.06 -0.15
CA VAL A 149 -5.21 17.72 0.46
C VAL A 149 -3.84 17.05 0.55
N LEU A 150 -3.04 17.14 -0.52
CA LEU A 150 -1.67 16.60 -0.54
C LEU A 150 -0.79 17.25 0.54
N GLY A 151 -0.95 18.54 0.78
CA GLY A 151 -0.27 19.27 1.84
C GLY A 151 -0.68 18.83 3.25
N ARG A 152 -1.96 18.51 3.43
CA ARG A 152 -2.49 17.98 4.69
C ARG A 152 -1.93 16.58 4.96
N ILE A 153 -1.90 15.69 3.94
CA ILE A 153 -1.27 14.37 4.05
C ILE A 153 0.20 14.51 4.45
N ALA A 154 0.96 15.36 3.74
CA ALA A 154 2.35 15.60 4.05
C ALA A 154 2.57 16.19 5.45
N ALA A 155 1.59 16.91 6.01
CA ALA A 155 1.67 17.51 7.33
C ALA A 155 1.44 16.53 8.49
N LEU A 156 0.92 15.34 8.24
CA LEU A 156 0.67 14.33 9.29
C LEU A 156 1.95 13.84 9.94
N ARG A 157 3.08 13.87 9.22
CA ARG A 157 4.41 13.44 9.70
C ARG A 157 4.45 12.07 10.38
N ALA A 158 3.46 11.23 10.07
CA ALA A 158 3.38 9.89 10.61
C ALA A 158 4.46 8.99 9.98
N PRO A 159 5.24 8.25 10.78
CA PRO A 159 6.33 7.39 10.26
C PRO A 159 5.87 6.42 9.19
N GLU A 160 4.66 5.90 9.32
CA GLU A 160 4.03 4.93 8.40
C GLU A 160 3.89 5.47 6.97
N LEU A 161 3.87 6.79 6.77
CA LEU A 161 3.78 7.43 5.46
C LEU A 161 5.09 7.32 4.66
N TYR A 162 6.21 7.07 5.35
CA TYR A 162 7.54 6.90 4.77
C TYR A 162 7.88 5.43 4.54
N GLU A 163 7.10 4.51 5.08
CA GLU A 163 7.28 3.07 4.86
C GLU A 163 6.58 2.63 3.57
N PRO A 164 7.17 1.67 2.82
CA PRO A 164 6.50 1.03 1.71
C PRO A 164 5.17 0.43 2.17
N MET A 165 4.11 0.65 1.42
CA MET A 165 2.83 0.01 1.67
C MET A 165 3.01 -1.49 1.46
N GLY A 166 3.04 -2.24 2.57
CA GLY A 166 3.53 -3.62 2.62
C GLY A 166 2.69 -4.65 1.85
N SER A 167 3.24 -5.83 1.78
CA SER A 167 3.05 -6.97 0.89
C SER A 167 1.65 -7.59 0.77
N LEU A 168 0.68 -7.30 1.64
CA LEU A 168 -0.67 -7.86 1.50
C LEU A 168 -1.36 -7.40 0.19
N TRP A 169 -0.93 -6.26 -0.33
CA TRP A 169 -1.43 -5.68 -1.58
C TRP A 169 -0.47 -5.91 -2.77
N ASP A 170 0.81 -6.21 -2.53
CA ASP A 170 1.78 -6.58 -3.57
C ASP A 170 1.40 -7.89 -4.26
N VAL A 171 0.72 -8.79 -3.54
CA VAL A 171 0.20 -10.06 -4.08
C VAL A 171 -0.90 -9.83 -5.12
N MET A 172 -1.50 -8.64 -5.20
CA MET A 172 -2.60 -8.32 -6.10
C MET A 172 -2.19 -7.67 -7.44
N GLY A 173 -0.91 -7.64 -7.78
CA GLY A 173 -0.44 -7.46 -9.16
C GLY A 173 -0.40 -6.02 -9.70
N ASP A 174 -0.48 -4.99 -8.87
CA ASP A 174 -0.27 -3.59 -9.29
C ASP A 174 1.07 -3.07 -8.73
N ASN A 175 2.09 -2.96 -9.59
CA ASN A 175 3.46 -2.52 -9.25
C ASN A 175 3.55 -1.12 -8.58
N ARG A 176 2.43 -0.41 -8.45
CA ARG A 176 2.35 0.89 -7.75
C ARG A 176 2.08 0.74 -6.25
N LYS A 177 1.82 -0.45 -5.75
CA LYS A 177 1.35 -0.72 -4.38
C LYS A 177 2.46 -0.76 -3.34
N GLY A 178 3.72 -0.87 -3.73
CA GLY A 178 4.87 -0.85 -2.82
C GLY A 178 5.44 0.55 -2.50
N LEU A 179 4.83 1.62 -2.98
CA LEU A 179 5.34 2.97 -2.73
C LEU A 179 4.86 3.53 -1.39
N ALA A 180 5.75 4.17 -0.65
CA ALA A 180 5.38 4.96 0.51
C ALA A 180 4.43 6.12 0.11
N VAL A 181 3.47 6.46 0.98
CA VAL A 181 2.50 7.55 0.69
C VAL A 181 3.22 8.85 0.34
N ILE A 182 4.31 9.15 1.03
CA ILE A 182 5.08 10.37 0.80
C ILE A 182 5.68 10.44 -0.61
N ARG A 183 6.04 9.31 -1.22
CA ARG A 183 6.49 9.23 -2.61
C ARG A 183 5.36 9.57 -3.58
N LEU A 184 4.14 9.10 -3.29
CA LEU A 184 2.96 9.42 -4.10
C LEU A 184 2.65 10.92 -4.04
N VAL A 185 2.72 11.52 -2.85
CA VAL A 185 2.57 12.98 -2.68
C VAL A 185 3.67 13.73 -3.44
N ALA A 186 4.93 13.34 -3.29
CA ALA A 186 6.06 14.00 -3.96
C ALA A 186 5.98 13.90 -5.51
N ARG A 187 5.48 12.78 -6.02
CA ARG A 187 5.31 12.52 -7.45
C ARG A 187 4.10 13.24 -8.05
N HIS A 188 3.09 13.58 -7.25
CA HIS A 188 1.81 14.06 -7.76
C HIS A 188 1.97 15.43 -8.49
N PRO A 189 1.41 15.59 -9.69
CA PRO A 189 1.60 16.83 -10.49
C PRO A 189 0.98 18.06 -9.85
N ASN A 190 -0.02 17.90 -8.97
CA ASN A 190 -0.68 19.00 -8.27
C ASN A 190 -0.05 19.33 -6.91
N THR A 191 1.03 18.65 -6.50
CA THR A 191 1.73 19.00 -5.26
C THR A 191 2.43 20.35 -5.42
N ASP A 192 2.13 21.28 -4.53
CA ASP A 192 2.67 22.63 -4.59
C ASP A 192 4.16 22.67 -4.25
N SER A 193 4.87 23.64 -4.83
CA SER A 193 6.31 23.84 -4.63
C SER A 193 6.70 24.01 -3.15
N VAL A 194 5.84 24.65 -2.35
CA VAL A 194 6.04 24.82 -0.90
C VAL A 194 6.02 23.47 -0.17
N ILE A 195 5.10 22.58 -0.57
CA ILE A 195 5.00 21.22 -0.01
C ILE A 195 6.26 20.41 -0.38
N LEU A 196 6.67 20.45 -1.65
CA LEU A 196 7.87 19.77 -2.13
C LEU A 196 9.14 20.27 -1.43
N ALA A 197 9.26 21.59 -1.22
CA ALA A 197 10.38 22.16 -0.46
C ALA A 197 10.42 21.68 0.98
N ARG A 198 9.25 21.61 1.63
CA ARG A 198 9.13 21.10 3.01
C ARG A 198 9.49 19.63 3.08
N LEU A 199 8.95 18.78 2.19
CA LEU A 199 9.27 17.37 2.14
C LEU A 199 10.77 17.13 1.91
N ALA A 200 11.41 17.92 1.04
CA ALA A 200 12.84 17.82 0.79
C ALA A 200 13.72 18.28 1.98
N ALA A 201 13.15 18.96 2.96
CA ALA A 201 13.82 19.36 4.19
C ALA A 201 13.59 18.38 5.36
N GLU A 202 12.68 17.43 5.22
CA GLU A 202 12.42 16.42 6.27
C GLU A 202 13.59 15.44 6.41
N PRO A 203 13.86 14.91 7.62
CA PRO A 203 14.95 13.96 7.84
C PRO A 203 14.86 12.69 6.98
N ASN A 204 13.63 12.26 6.67
CA ASN A 204 13.34 11.07 5.88
C ASN A 204 13.13 11.37 4.38
N ALA A 205 13.55 12.56 3.91
CA ALA A 205 13.39 12.99 2.51
C ALA A 205 13.99 11.99 1.50
N GLN A 206 15.01 11.23 1.92
CA GLN A 206 15.67 10.22 1.08
C GLN A 206 14.69 9.17 0.54
N VAL A 207 13.64 8.84 1.27
CA VAL A 207 12.60 7.89 0.81
C VAL A 207 11.94 8.36 -0.49
N ALA A 208 11.78 9.66 -0.69
CA ALA A 208 11.09 10.26 -1.85
C ALA A 208 12.03 11.10 -2.73
N VAL A 209 13.36 10.98 -2.57
CA VAL A 209 14.33 11.86 -3.23
C VAL A 209 14.23 11.80 -4.76
N HIS A 210 13.96 10.63 -5.32
CA HIS A 210 13.74 10.45 -6.75
C HIS A 210 12.53 11.26 -7.24
N GLU A 211 11.39 11.11 -6.58
CA GLU A 211 10.15 11.79 -6.94
C GLU A 211 10.26 13.31 -6.74
N LEU A 212 10.92 13.73 -5.66
CA LEU A 212 11.21 15.14 -5.41
C LEU A 212 12.12 15.73 -6.49
N ALA A 213 13.18 15.02 -6.89
CA ALA A 213 14.07 15.48 -7.95
C ALA A 213 13.38 15.49 -9.33
N ALA A 214 12.49 14.53 -9.60
CA ALA A 214 11.78 14.38 -10.86
C ALA A 214 10.59 15.34 -11.02
N ASN A 215 10.01 15.84 -9.92
CA ASN A 215 8.81 16.67 -9.99
C ASN A 215 9.12 18.06 -10.60
N PRO A 216 8.45 18.47 -11.69
CA PRO A 216 8.70 19.75 -12.33
C PRO A 216 8.36 20.97 -11.44
N ARG A 217 7.53 20.78 -10.41
CA ARG A 217 7.21 21.85 -9.44
C ARG A 217 8.20 21.96 -8.29
N THR A 218 9.20 21.09 -8.21
CA THR A 218 10.24 21.19 -7.18
C THR A 218 11.02 22.50 -7.37
N PRO A 219 11.13 23.33 -6.31
CA PRO A 219 11.77 24.64 -6.42
C PRO A 219 13.26 24.52 -6.77
N MET A 220 13.75 25.46 -7.57
CA MET A 220 15.15 25.51 -7.99
C MET A 220 16.15 25.43 -6.82
N PRO A 221 15.95 26.13 -5.69
CA PRO A 221 16.86 26.04 -4.54
C PRO A 221 16.94 24.63 -3.93
N VAL A 222 15.89 23.81 -4.09
CA VAL A 222 15.91 22.40 -3.67
C VAL A 222 16.72 21.57 -4.67
N LEU A 223 16.50 21.74 -5.97
CA LEU A 223 17.22 21.03 -7.02
C LEU A 223 18.73 21.36 -7.00
N GLU A 224 19.09 22.62 -6.74
CA GLU A 224 20.48 23.07 -6.68
C GLU A 224 21.33 22.29 -5.68
N ARG A 225 20.75 21.86 -4.55
CA ARG A 225 21.45 21.01 -3.57
C ARG A 225 21.90 19.67 -4.16
N TRP A 226 21.21 19.20 -5.20
CA TRP A 226 21.43 17.90 -5.82
C TRP A 226 22.21 17.95 -7.15
N PHE A 227 22.54 19.15 -7.67
CA PHE A 227 23.21 19.25 -8.98
C PHE A 227 24.54 18.51 -9.08
N ASN A 228 25.25 18.35 -7.98
CA ASN A 228 26.50 17.63 -7.93
C ASN A 228 26.36 16.24 -7.25
N SER A 229 25.14 15.81 -6.97
CA SER A 229 24.93 14.49 -6.37
C SER A 229 25.34 13.38 -7.34
N THR A 230 25.94 12.34 -6.79
CA THR A 230 26.22 11.05 -7.46
C THR A 230 25.27 9.95 -6.97
N ASP A 231 24.26 10.31 -6.15
CA ASP A 231 23.23 9.38 -5.75
C ASP A 231 22.40 8.96 -6.98
N TYR A 232 22.29 7.67 -7.17
CA TYR A 232 21.62 7.06 -8.32
C TYR A 232 20.17 7.52 -8.49
N LEU A 233 19.40 7.60 -7.41
CA LEU A 233 17.99 8.02 -7.43
C LEU A 233 17.85 9.50 -7.72
N VAL A 234 18.76 10.31 -7.20
CA VAL A 234 18.83 11.76 -7.47
C VAL A 234 19.13 12.02 -8.94
N GLU A 235 20.17 11.38 -9.49
CA GLU A 235 20.54 11.53 -10.90
C GLU A 235 19.40 11.11 -11.82
N TRP A 236 18.75 10.00 -11.52
CA TRP A 236 17.58 9.52 -12.25
C TRP A 236 16.44 10.53 -12.22
N GLY A 237 16.11 11.08 -11.04
CA GLY A 237 15.07 12.11 -10.89
C GLY A 237 15.39 13.40 -11.63
N LEU A 238 16.62 13.91 -11.48
CA LEU A 238 17.07 15.13 -12.19
C LEU A 238 17.03 14.96 -13.71
N ALA A 239 17.36 13.77 -14.23
CA ALA A 239 17.29 13.50 -15.67
C ALA A 239 15.84 13.54 -16.22
N LEU A 240 14.84 13.23 -15.40
CA LEU A 240 13.42 13.32 -15.76
C LEU A 240 12.86 14.74 -15.67
N ASN A 241 13.42 15.59 -14.80
CA ASN A 241 12.86 16.89 -14.51
C ASN A 241 13.13 17.88 -15.67
N PRO A 242 12.08 18.46 -16.29
CA PRO A 242 12.24 19.39 -17.40
C PRO A 242 12.88 20.73 -16.98
N ASN A 243 12.90 21.03 -15.68
CA ASN A 243 13.51 22.27 -15.14
C ASN A 243 14.98 22.07 -14.75
N THR A 244 15.55 20.90 -14.99
CA THR A 244 16.97 20.65 -14.73
C THR A 244 17.84 21.49 -15.67
N PRO A 245 18.78 22.31 -15.15
CA PRO A 245 19.64 23.16 -15.98
C PRO A 245 20.49 22.37 -16.96
N GLN A 246 20.76 22.97 -18.13
CA GLN A 246 21.53 22.36 -19.20
C GLN A 246 22.89 21.82 -18.75
N ARG A 247 23.60 22.56 -17.87
CA ARG A 247 24.90 22.14 -17.31
C ARG A 247 24.79 20.79 -16.55
N VAL A 248 23.66 20.57 -15.84
CA VAL A 248 23.42 19.35 -15.09
C VAL A 248 23.05 18.20 -16.03
N LEU A 249 22.19 18.50 -17.05
CA LEU A 249 21.86 17.51 -18.11
C LEU A 249 23.14 17.05 -18.84
N ALA A 250 24.08 17.96 -19.10
CA ALA A 250 25.35 17.64 -19.73
C ALA A 250 26.22 16.71 -18.84
N ARG A 251 26.26 16.96 -17.52
CA ARG A 251 26.92 16.08 -16.55
C ARG A 251 26.27 14.70 -16.51
N LEU A 252 24.95 14.66 -16.40
CA LEU A 252 24.19 13.40 -16.34
C LEU A 252 24.36 12.54 -17.59
N ALA A 253 24.56 13.15 -18.74
CA ALA A 253 24.81 12.43 -19.99
C ALA A 253 26.21 11.75 -20.03
N ALA A 254 27.12 12.11 -19.10
CA ALA A 254 28.39 11.46 -18.90
C ALA A 254 28.41 10.58 -17.62
N SER A 255 27.31 10.48 -16.90
CA SER A 255 27.18 9.67 -15.69
C SER A 255 27.23 8.19 -15.98
N GLY A 256 27.76 7.39 -15.04
CA GLY A 256 27.67 5.92 -15.05
C GLY A 256 26.24 5.40 -14.88
N ASN A 257 25.30 6.24 -14.48
CA ASN A 257 23.90 5.89 -14.26
C ASN A 257 23.15 5.69 -15.57
N LEU A 258 22.93 4.45 -15.96
CA LEU A 258 22.22 4.08 -17.19
C LEU A 258 20.83 4.71 -17.27
N TYR A 259 20.07 4.69 -16.16
CA TYR A 259 18.71 5.24 -16.13
C TYR A 259 18.69 6.76 -16.28
N ALA A 260 19.68 7.46 -15.73
CA ALA A 260 19.81 8.89 -15.97
C ALA A 260 20.03 9.17 -17.47
N ARG A 261 20.97 8.45 -18.13
CA ARG A 261 21.23 8.62 -19.55
C ARG A 261 20.01 8.25 -20.41
N MET A 262 19.31 7.15 -20.09
CA MET A 262 18.06 6.79 -20.79
C MET A 262 17.00 7.89 -20.67
N ASN A 263 16.79 8.45 -19.47
CA ASN A 263 15.75 9.44 -19.25
C ASN A 263 16.05 10.78 -19.90
N LEU A 264 17.32 11.14 -20.06
CA LEU A 264 17.70 12.32 -20.84
C LEU A 264 17.18 12.23 -22.29
N THR A 265 17.09 11.04 -22.88
CA THR A 265 16.56 10.87 -24.23
C THR A 265 15.05 11.18 -24.34
N ALA A 266 14.31 11.04 -23.22
CA ALA A 266 12.89 11.34 -23.13
C ALA A 266 12.61 12.75 -22.62
N ASN A 267 13.56 13.38 -21.92
CA ASN A 267 13.39 14.72 -21.35
C ASN A 267 13.40 15.80 -22.45
N LYS A 268 12.29 16.50 -22.60
CA LYS A 268 12.11 17.56 -23.62
C LYS A 268 13.11 18.72 -23.48
N ALA A 269 13.61 18.96 -22.25
CA ALA A 269 14.60 20.01 -21.99
C ALA A 269 16.03 19.63 -22.39
N THR A 270 16.30 18.36 -22.70
CA THR A 270 17.63 17.92 -23.12
C THR A 270 18.01 18.57 -24.45
N PRO A 271 19.12 19.36 -24.53
CA PRO A 271 19.58 19.96 -25.77
C PRO A 271 19.91 18.92 -26.83
N ARG A 272 19.85 19.37 -28.10
CA ARG A 272 20.13 18.49 -29.26
C ARG A 272 21.56 17.96 -29.21
N GLU A 273 22.51 18.76 -28.82
CA GLU A 273 23.93 18.40 -28.75
C GLU A 273 24.17 17.27 -27.74
N ILE A 274 23.40 17.25 -26.65
CA ILE A 274 23.43 16.17 -25.67
C ILE A 274 22.83 14.88 -26.25
N LEU A 275 21.72 15.00 -27.00
CA LEU A 275 21.10 13.85 -27.66
C LEU A 275 22.01 13.27 -28.74
N GLU A 276 22.73 14.11 -29.51
CA GLU A 276 23.71 13.67 -30.52
C GLU A 276 24.88 12.90 -29.89
N ARG A 277 25.32 13.31 -28.69
CA ARG A 277 26.31 12.56 -27.92
C ARG A 277 25.75 11.22 -27.42
N LEU A 278 24.55 11.22 -26.87
CA LEU A 278 23.88 10.00 -26.40
C LEU A 278 23.51 9.03 -27.56
N ALA A 279 23.39 9.52 -28.79
CA ALA A 279 23.19 8.68 -29.98
C ALA A 279 24.41 7.79 -30.29
N GLN A 280 25.56 8.08 -29.66
CA GLN A 280 26.80 7.31 -29.71
C GLN A 280 27.13 6.62 -28.36
N ASP A 281 26.13 6.50 -27.46
CA ASP A 281 26.33 5.86 -26.15
C ASP A 281 26.73 4.40 -26.31
N ALA A 282 27.57 3.91 -25.39
CA ALA A 282 28.00 2.52 -25.35
C ALA A 282 26.82 1.55 -25.13
N ASP A 283 25.73 1.98 -24.44
CA ASP A 283 24.51 1.23 -24.31
C ASP A 283 23.62 1.47 -25.53
N GLU A 284 23.31 0.39 -26.25
CA GLU A 284 22.54 0.45 -27.50
C GLU A 284 21.10 0.98 -27.30
N SER A 285 20.49 0.73 -26.12
CA SER A 285 19.16 1.23 -25.82
C SER A 285 19.16 2.74 -25.65
N VAL A 286 20.17 3.29 -24.99
CA VAL A 286 20.37 4.75 -24.89
C VAL A 286 20.60 5.35 -26.26
N ALA A 287 21.53 4.77 -27.06
CA ALA A 287 21.86 5.26 -28.38
C ALA A 287 20.66 5.26 -29.33
N ARG A 288 19.89 4.19 -29.35
CA ARG A 288 18.66 4.07 -30.13
C ARG A 288 17.61 5.08 -29.72
N ASN A 289 17.34 5.21 -28.42
CA ASN A 289 16.37 6.18 -27.88
C ASN A 289 16.77 7.62 -28.20
N ALA A 290 18.05 7.95 -28.14
CA ALA A 290 18.56 9.26 -28.51
C ALA A 290 18.33 9.56 -30.00
N ARG A 291 18.65 8.62 -30.91
CA ARG A 291 18.36 8.76 -32.34
C ARG A 291 16.87 9.01 -32.60
N HIS A 292 15.99 8.21 -32.02
CA HIS A 292 14.53 8.45 -32.12
C HIS A 292 14.09 9.79 -31.54
N ALA A 293 14.70 10.25 -30.46
CA ALA A 293 14.39 11.57 -29.89
C ALA A 293 14.79 12.70 -30.84
N ILE A 294 15.93 12.59 -31.51
CA ILE A 294 16.41 13.55 -32.51
C ILE A 294 15.44 13.58 -33.71
N GLU A 295 15.04 12.42 -34.22
CA GLU A 295 14.11 12.30 -35.34
C GLU A 295 12.75 12.93 -35.03
N ARG A 296 12.16 12.61 -33.86
CA ARG A 296 10.88 13.20 -33.42
C ARG A 296 10.92 14.73 -33.31
N ARG A 297 12.08 15.31 -33.00
CA ARG A 297 12.24 16.77 -32.87
C ARG A 297 12.52 17.49 -34.21
N ARG A 298 12.85 16.74 -35.26
CA ARG A 298 13.02 17.31 -36.62
C ARG A 298 11.68 17.71 -37.23
N GLY A 299 10.54 17.15 -36.71
CA GLY A 299 9.21 17.36 -37.24
C GLY A 299 9.01 16.76 -38.64
N PRO A 300 7.77 16.66 -39.15
CA PRO A 300 7.54 16.43 -40.53
C PRO A 300 7.95 17.65 -41.34
#